data_f7895193acf5873c4c6ef7b4ef8d1829
#
_entry.id   f7895193acf5873c4c6ef7b4ef8d1829
#
_cell.length_a   1.000
_cell.length_b   1.000
_cell.length_c   1.000
_cell.angle_alpha   90.00
_cell.angle_beta   90.00
_cell.angle_gamma   90.00
#
_symmetry.space_group_name_H-M   'P 1'
#
loop_
_entity.id
_entity.type
_entity.pdbx_description
1 polymer ?
#
loop_
_entity_poly.entity_id
_entity_poly.type
_entity_poly.pdbx_seq_one_letter_code
_entity_poly.pdbx_strand_id
1 'polypeptide(L)'
;MKEQIEPGLHTLIYQEREQRYTLSIPPDYTEHKPVPLVVALHWGGVVTPFYSLPYLEGLVEPALRELGALILAPDCQHGEWTNPQSESDVLALVEYLKTLYNIDPNRIVLTGYSKGGAGTWYLAARNQGRFCAAIPVAGMPQADSARIDWHIPLYVIHSQMDNVVPILPTEIVIKELKKRGVPVKFVAIKGLPHYETGGYIPYLRETVRWLDNIWESSS
;
A
#
# COMPACT_ATOMS: atom_id res chain seq x y z
N MET A 1 -15.25 24.60 -12.06
CA MET A 1 -14.97 24.39 -10.62
C MET A 1 -14.82 22.89 -10.44
N LYS A 2 -13.70 22.41 -9.89
CA LYS A 2 -13.57 20.99 -9.50
C LYS A 2 -14.56 20.78 -8.36
N GLU A 3 -15.42 19.78 -8.47
CA GLU A 3 -16.33 19.41 -7.39
C GLU A 3 -15.46 18.88 -6.25
N GLN A 4 -15.39 19.59 -5.15
CA GLN A 4 -14.58 19.23 -3.99
C GLN A 4 -15.34 18.13 -3.27
N ILE A 5 -14.75 16.92 -3.24
CA ILE A 5 -15.32 15.77 -2.53
C ILE A 5 -15.07 15.99 -1.04
N GLU A 6 -16.11 15.89 -0.22
CA GLU A 6 -16.04 16.03 1.23
C GLU A 6 -15.13 14.99 1.88
N PRO A 7 -14.55 15.26 3.07
CA PRO A 7 -13.82 14.24 3.83
C PRO A 7 -14.64 12.97 4.06
N GLY A 8 -13.98 11.81 4.06
CA GLY A 8 -14.61 10.51 4.26
C GLY A 8 -14.24 9.47 3.22
N LEU A 9 -15.01 8.40 3.18
CA LEU A 9 -14.85 7.28 2.25
C LEU A 9 -15.76 7.44 1.04
N HIS A 10 -15.16 7.32 -0.16
CA HIS A 10 -15.87 7.47 -1.44
C HIS A 10 -15.53 6.32 -2.38
N THR A 11 -16.55 5.81 -3.08
CA THR A 11 -16.40 4.86 -4.17
C THR A 11 -16.53 5.60 -5.50
N LEU A 12 -15.49 5.56 -6.32
CA LEU A 12 -15.32 6.42 -7.49
C LEU A 12 -14.89 5.61 -8.73
N ILE A 13 -15.11 6.19 -9.91
CA ILE A 13 -14.69 5.62 -11.18
C ILE A 13 -13.81 6.63 -11.92
N TYR A 14 -12.60 6.22 -12.28
CA TYR A 14 -11.74 6.95 -13.19
C TYR A 14 -12.21 6.68 -14.62
N GLN A 15 -12.94 7.63 -15.19
CA GLN A 15 -13.71 7.45 -16.44
C GLN A 15 -12.84 7.10 -17.65
N GLU A 16 -11.64 7.70 -17.78
CA GLU A 16 -10.75 7.44 -18.92
C GLU A 16 -10.30 5.98 -19.04
N ARG A 17 -10.33 5.23 -17.93
CA ARG A 17 -9.92 3.82 -17.88
C ARG A 17 -11.02 2.91 -17.34
N GLU A 18 -12.20 3.44 -17.06
CA GLU A 18 -13.30 2.70 -16.41
C GLU A 18 -12.87 2.01 -15.12
N GLN A 19 -11.83 2.56 -14.46
CA GLN A 19 -11.22 1.95 -13.29
C GLN A 19 -11.95 2.38 -12.01
N ARG A 20 -12.41 1.39 -11.26
CA ARG A 20 -13.06 1.60 -9.95
C ARG A 20 -12.01 1.69 -8.85
N TYR A 21 -12.25 2.57 -7.90
CA TYR A 21 -11.41 2.73 -6.71
C TYR A 21 -12.20 3.26 -5.53
N THR A 22 -11.71 3.01 -4.33
CA THR A 22 -12.16 3.64 -3.10
C THR A 22 -11.12 4.66 -2.66
N LEU A 23 -11.57 5.82 -2.20
CA LEU A 23 -10.72 6.90 -1.72
C LEU A 23 -11.15 7.29 -0.32
N SER A 24 -10.22 7.33 0.64
CA SER A 24 -10.41 7.96 1.94
C SER A 24 -9.74 9.33 1.93
N ILE A 25 -10.52 10.36 2.27
CA ILE A 25 -10.06 11.75 2.39
C ILE A 25 -10.02 12.09 3.88
N PRO A 26 -8.87 12.51 4.43
CA PRO A 26 -8.75 12.82 5.84
C PRO A 26 -9.59 14.05 6.22
N PRO A 27 -10.12 14.12 7.46
CA PRO A 27 -10.99 15.21 7.92
C PRO A 27 -10.36 16.60 7.79
N ASP A 28 -9.05 16.68 7.98
CA ASP A 28 -8.30 17.94 7.98
C ASP A 28 -7.69 18.27 6.60
N TYR A 29 -8.11 17.58 5.55
CA TYR A 29 -7.61 17.86 4.20
C TYR A 29 -7.98 19.28 3.76
N THR A 30 -7.00 19.99 3.23
CA THR A 30 -7.21 21.27 2.53
C THR A 30 -6.36 21.31 1.26
N GLU A 31 -6.84 21.99 0.22
CA GLU A 31 -6.09 22.17 -1.02
C GLU A 31 -4.80 23.00 -0.89
N HIS A 32 -4.67 23.75 0.23
CA HIS A 32 -3.53 24.63 0.48
C HIS A 32 -2.33 23.95 1.13
N LYS A 33 -2.52 22.76 1.72
CA LYS A 33 -1.45 22.00 2.38
C LYS A 33 -1.25 20.65 1.68
N PRO A 34 -0.04 20.37 1.15
CA PRO A 34 0.21 19.07 0.55
C PRO A 34 0.13 17.95 1.59
N VAL A 35 -0.56 16.86 1.23
CA VAL A 35 -0.76 15.69 2.08
C VAL A 35 -0.08 14.45 1.49
N PRO A 36 0.29 13.45 2.31
CA PRO A 36 0.75 12.17 1.80
C PRO A 36 -0.34 11.42 1.02
N LEU A 37 0.08 10.48 0.17
CA LEU A 37 -0.80 9.51 -0.47
C LEU A 37 -0.38 8.10 -0.07
N VAL A 38 -1.32 7.28 0.39
CA VAL A 38 -1.15 5.84 0.55
C VAL A 38 -1.90 5.14 -0.58
N VAL A 39 -1.20 4.32 -1.34
CA VAL A 39 -1.80 3.41 -2.34
C VAL A 39 -1.92 2.04 -1.69
N ALA A 40 -3.16 1.53 -1.58
CA ALA A 40 -3.49 0.33 -0.82
C ALA A 40 -4.07 -0.77 -1.72
N LEU A 41 -3.31 -1.84 -1.93
CA LEU A 41 -3.66 -2.96 -2.80
C LEU A 41 -4.40 -4.04 -2.01
N HIS A 42 -5.67 -4.31 -2.38
CA HIS A 42 -6.53 -5.27 -1.67
C HIS A 42 -6.08 -6.73 -1.83
N TRP A 43 -6.61 -7.60 -0.97
CA TRP A 43 -6.44 -9.05 -0.98
C TRP A 43 -7.02 -9.74 -2.22
N GLY A 44 -6.78 -11.06 -2.36
CA GLY A 44 -7.34 -11.88 -3.42
C GLY A 44 -8.83 -12.15 -3.24
N GLY A 45 -9.49 -12.49 -4.36
CA GLY A 45 -10.91 -12.85 -4.42
C GLY A 45 -11.49 -12.55 -5.79
N VAL A 46 -12.78 -12.80 -5.94
CA VAL A 46 -13.54 -12.39 -7.14
C VAL A 46 -13.81 -10.89 -7.02
N VAL A 47 -13.20 -10.11 -7.89
CA VAL A 47 -13.28 -8.64 -7.85
C VAL A 47 -14.65 -8.18 -8.36
N THR A 48 -15.56 -7.92 -7.42
CA THR A 48 -16.83 -7.23 -7.68
C THR A 48 -16.62 -5.71 -7.72
N PRO A 49 -17.58 -4.90 -8.21
CA PRO A 49 -17.46 -3.45 -8.17
C PRO A 49 -17.17 -2.92 -6.76
N PHE A 50 -16.14 -2.08 -6.64
CA PHE A 50 -15.65 -1.51 -5.39
C PHE A 50 -15.22 -2.54 -4.35
N TYR A 51 -14.60 -3.62 -4.82
CA TYR A 51 -14.06 -4.70 -3.99
C TYR A 51 -13.00 -4.22 -2.98
N SER A 52 -12.39 -3.09 -3.26
CA SER A 52 -11.42 -2.41 -2.39
C SER A 52 -12.04 -1.78 -1.13
N LEU A 53 -13.37 -1.49 -1.12
CA LEU A 53 -14.03 -0.80 0.00
C LEU A 53 -13.91 -1.56 1.33
N PRO A 54 -14.32 -2.85 1.46
CA PRO A 54 -14.20 -3.57 2.73
C PRO A 54 -12.75 -3.75 3.19
N TYR A 55 -11.78 -3.79 2.28
CA TYR A 55 -10.36 -3.81 2.61
C TYR A 55 -9.92 -2.48 3.24
N LEU A 56 -10.33 -1.38 2.64
CA LEU A 56 -10.01 -0.06 3.14
C LEU A 56 -10.64 0.20 4.50
N GLU A 57 -11.95 -0.05 4.66
CA GLU A 57 -12.67 0.12 5.92
C GLU A 57 -12.18 -0.81 7.04
N GLY A 58 -11.88 -2.07 6.71
CA GLY A 58 -11.60 -3.11 7.70
C GLY A 58 -10.14 -3.17 8.15
N LEU A 59 -9.20 -2.62 7.39
CA LEU A 59 -7.77 -2.75 7.70
C LEU A 59 -7.01 -1.43 7.56
N VAL A 60 -7.05 -0.80 6.38
CA VAL A 60 -6.08 0.26 6.06
C VAL A 60 -6.46 1.58 6.74
N GLU A 61 -7.70 2.01 6.61
CA GLU A 61 -8.18 3.25 7.21
C GLU A 61 -8.07 3.23 8.75
N PRO A 62 -8.50 2.19 9.47
CA PRO A 62 -8.31 2.12 10.92
C PRO A 62 -6.84 2.11 11.37
N ALA A 63 -5.94 1.61 10.51
CA ALA A 63 -4.52 1.57 10.83
C ALA A 63 -3.80 2.89 10.53
N LEU A 64 -4.12 3.57 9.42
CA LEU A 64 -3.32 4.66 8.85
C LEU A 64 -4.00 6.03 8.90
N ARG A 65 -5.22 6.15 9.44
CA ARG A 65 -5.94 7.45 9.53
C ARG A 65 -5.14 8.57 10.19
N GLU A 66 -4.33 8.24 11.20
CA GLU A 66 -3.52 9.20 11.94
C GLU A 66 -2.40 9.82 11.10
N LEU A 67 -2.10 9.23 9.94
CA LEU A 67 -1.11 9.76 9.00
C LEU A 67 -1.58 11.05 8.31
N GLY A 68 -2.88 11.35 8.35
CA GLY A 68 -3.46 12.49 7.63
C GLY A 68 -3.30 12.40 6.10
N ALA A 69 -3.16 11.18 5.58
CA ALA A 69 -2.97 10.91 4.15
C ALA A 69 -4.30 10.72 3.41
N LEU A 70 -4.32 11.04 2.12
CA LEU A 70 -5.27 10.42 1.22
C LEU A 70 -4.95 8.93 1.11
N ILE A 71 -5.97 8.05 1.12
CA ILE A 71 -5.75 6.61 0.94
C ILE A 71 -6.53 6.15 -0.30
N LEU A 72 -5.79 5.77 -1.34
CA LEU A 72 -6.30 5.23 -2.59
C LEU A 72 -6.31 3.70 -2.54
N ALA A 73 -7.45 3.07 -2.70
CA ALA A 73 -7.58 1.63 -2.86
C ALA A 73 -8.26 1.31 -4.21
N PRO A 74 -7.49 1.00 -5.27
CA PRO A 74 -8.04 0.59 -6.56
C PRO A 74 -8.62 -0.83 -6.52
N ASP A 75 -9.57 -1.13 -7.42
CA ASP A 75 -9.98 -2.50 -7.71
C ASP A 75 -8.98 -3.16 -8.69
N CYS A 76 -8.55 -4.38 -8.41
CA CYS A 76 -7.67 -5.16 -9.30
C CYS A 76 -8.49 -5.80 -10.42
N GLN A 77 -8.88 -5.04 -11.43
CA GLN A 77 -9.80 -5.47 -12.49
C GLN A 77 -9.18 -6.52 -13.44
N HIS A 78 -7.84 -6.65 -13.47
CA HIS A 78 -7.11 -7.61 -14.30
C HIS A 78 -6.68 -8.88 -13.54
N GLY A 79 -7.27 -9.13 -12.38
CA GLY A 79 -7.13 -10.37 -11.60
C GLY A 79 -5.88 -10.43 -10.71
N GLU A 80 -4.73 -9.93 -11.18
CA GLU A 80 -3.47 -9.99 -10.44
C GLU A 80 -2.79 -8.62 -10.37
N TRP A 81 -2.26 -8.25 -9.19
CA TRP A 81 -1.46 -7.03 -9.03
C TRP A 81 -0.10 -7.10 -9.73
N THR A 82 0.38 -8.28 -10.03
CA THR A 82 1.60 -8.53 -10.82
C THR A 82 1.37 -8.49 -12.34
N ASN A 83 0.16 -8.19 -12.77
CA ASN A 83 -0.17 -7.97 -14.17
C ASN A 83 0.28 -6.55 -14.59
N PRO A 84 0.99 -6.39 -15.72
CA PRO A 84 1.42 -5.07 -16.22
C PRO A 84 0.27 -4.07 -16.43
N GLN A 85 -0.94 -4.57 -16.77
CA GLN A 85 -2.09 -3.68 -16.90
C GLN A 85 -2.55 -3.15 -15.54
N SER A 86 -2.59 -4.00 -14.50
CA SER A 86 -2.88 -3.56 -13.13
C SER A 86 -1.84 -2.55 -12.63
N GLU A 87 -0.55 -2.75 -12.92
CA GLU A 87 0.50 -1.78 -12.65
C GLU A 87 0.22 -0.44 -13.34
N SER A 88 -0.07 -0.47 -14.65
CA SER A 88 -0.39 0.73 -15.44
C SER A 88 -1.59 1.48 -14.87
N ASP A 89 -2.62 0.76 -14.44
CA ASP A 89 -3.84 1.37 -13.90
C ASP A 89 -3.62 2.02 -12.55
N VAL A 90 -2.87 1.36 -11.66
CA VAL A 90 -2.47 1.95 -10.36
C VAL A 90 -1.69 3.25 -10.57
N LEU A 91 -0.70 3.24 -11.45
CA LEU A 91 0.12 4.42 -11.72
C LEU A 91 -0.70 5.56 -12.36
N ALA A 92 -1.63 5.22 -13.27
CA ALA A 92 -2.53 6.21 -13.87
C ALA A 92 -3.46 6.86 -12.82
N LEU A 93 -3.99 6.07 -11.88
CA LEU A 93 -4.80 6.61 -10.78
C LEU A 93 -4.00 7.54 -9.87
N VAL A 94 -2.76 7.20 -9.56
CA VAL A 94 -1.87 8.09 -8.77
C VAL A 94 -1.70 9.43 -9.49
N GLU A 95 -1.37 9.43 -10.78
CA GLU A 95 -1.22 10.67 -11.56
C GLU A 95 -2.55 11.43 -11.67
N TYR A 96 -3.66 10.73 -11.85
CA TYR A 96 -5.00 11.35 -11.88
C TYR A 96 -5.31 12.06 -10.55
N LEU A 97 -5.10 11.40 -9.40
CA LEU A 97 -5.36 12.02 -8.09
C LEU A 97 -4.47 13.25 -7.84
N LYS A 98 -3.23 13.25 -8.31
CA LYS A 98 -2.35 14.44 -8.24
C LYS A 98 -2.90 15.64 -9.02
N THR A 99 -3.78 15.42 -10.00
CA THR A 99 -4.47 16.53 -10.69
C THR A 99 -5.66 17.08 -9.92
N LEU A 100 -6.22 16.28 -8.99
CA LEU A 100 -7.42 16.62 -8.22
C LEU A 100 -7.10 17.15 -6.82
N TYR A 101 -6.05 16.59 -6.19
CA TYR A 101 -5.68 16.85 -4.80
C TYR A 101 -4.25 17.37 -4.70
N ASN A 102 -3.99 18.16 -3.66
CA ASN A 102 -2.65 18.63 -3.33
C ASN A 102 -1.85 17.53 -2.60
N ILE A 103 -1.32 16.58 -3.38
CA ILE A 103 -0.53 15.46 -2.90
C ILE A 103 0.96 15.83 -2.92
N ASP A 104 1.67 15.54 -1.82
CA ASP A 104 3.13 15.66 -1.79
C ASP A 104 3.76 14.51 -2.59
N PRO A 105 4.43 14.79 -3.71
CA PRO A 105 5.01 13.74 -4.57
C PRO A 105 6.13 12.95 -3.89
N ASN A 106 6.73 13.49 -2.82
CA ASN A 106 7.79 12.82 -2.06
C ASN A 106 7.24 11.96 -0.90
N ARG A 107 5.93 11.97 -0.67
CA ARG A 107 5.27 11.23 0.39
C ARG A 107 4.18 10.30 -0.14
N ILE A 108 4.51 9.53 -1.19
CA ILE A 108 3.63 8.51 -1.77
C ILE A 108 4.11 7.14 -1.30
N VAL A 109 3.27 6.41 -0.56
CA VAL A 109 3.56 5.10 0.04
C VAL A 109 2.72 4.03 -0.63
N LEU A 110 3.33 2.85 -0.87
CA LEU A 110 2.62 1.69 -1.38
C LEU A 110 2.46 0.63 -0.29
N THR A 111 1.25 0.16 -0.06
CA THR A 111 0.96 -0.96 0.85
C THR A 111 -0.02 -1.94 0.21
N GLY A 112 -0.14 -3.13 0.78
CA GLY A 112 -1.12 -4.11 0.34
C GLY A 112 -1.07 -5.36 1.20
N TYR A 113 -2.19 -6.09 1.22
CA TYR A 113 -2.39 -7.28 2.04
C TYR A 113 -2.56 -8.53 1.17
N SER A 114 -1.93 -9.65 1.57
CA SER A 114 -2.05 -10.95 0.89
C SER A 114 -1.63 -10.86 -0.59
N LYS A 115 -2.56 -11.07 -1.54
CA LYS A 115 -2.32 -10.81 -2.96
C LYS A 115 -1.86 -9.37 -3.20
N GLY A 116 -2.44 -8.39 -2.51
CA GLY A 116 -1.99 -7.00 -2.55
C GLY A 116 -0.60 -6.80 -1.94
N GLY A 117 -0.22 -7.60 -0.94
CA GLY A 117 1.15 -7.62 -0.40
C GLY A 117 2.16 -8.12 -1.44
N ALA A 118 1.81 -9.15 -2.20
CA ALA A 118 2.61 -9.60 -3.36
C ALA A 118 2.70 -8.52 -4.44
N GLY A 119 1.59 -7.82 -4.71
CA GLY A 119 1.54 -6.65 -5.58
C GLY A 119 2.43 -5.52 -5.09
N THR A 120 2.48 -5.28 -3.79
CA THR A 120 3.36 -4.27 -3.18
C THR A 120 4.83 -4.57 -3.44
N TRP A 121 5.27 -5.81 -3.25
CA TRP A 121 6.61 -6.25 -3.63
C TRP A 121 6.91 -5.99 -5.11
N TYR A 122 5.98 -6.36 -5.98
CA TYR A 122 6.13 -6.24 -7.43
C TYR A 122 6.16 -4.80 -7.92
N LEU A 123 5.15 -4.01 -7.57
CA LEU A 123 5.02 -2.63 -8.06
C LEU A 123 6.10 -1.72 -7.47
N ALA A 124 6.41 -1.86 -6.17
CA ALA A 124 7.44 -1.05 -5.54
C ALA A 124 8.81 -1.28 -6.17
N ALA A 125 9.18 -2.56 -6.42
CA ALA A 125 10.44 -2.90 -7.06
C ALA A 125 10.65 -2.24 -8.43
N ARG A 126 9.58 -2.12 -9.20
CA ARG A 126 9.58 -1.59 -10.57
C ARG A 126 9.45 -0.08 -10.63
N ASN A 127 8.93 0.56 -9.58
CA ASN A 127 8.52 1.96 -9.57
C ASN A 127 9.09 2.73 -8.38
N GLN A 128 10.33 2.45 -7.96
CA GLN A 128 10.97 3.07 -6.80
C GLN A 128 11.06 4.60 -6.86
N GLY A 129 11.12 5.19 -8.06
CA GLY A 129 11.08 6.64 -8.22
C GLY A 129 9.70 7.28 -8.02
N ARG A 130 8.66 6.49 -7.79
CA ARG A 130 7.29 6.98 -7.57
C ARG A 130 6.80 6.80 -6.14
N PHE A 131 7.42 5.89 -5.40
CA PHE A 131 7.07 5.58 -4.01
C PHE A 131 8.25 5.90 -3.09
N CYS A 132 7.99 6.57 -1.98
CA CYS A 132 9.02 6.86 -0.98
C CYS A 132 9.25 5.70 0.00
N ALA A 133 8.30 4.78 0.10
CA ALA A 133 8.36 3.59 0.96
C ALA A 133 7.37 2.51 0.50
N ALA A 134 7.63 1.25 0.87
CA ALA A 134 6.70 0.15 0.62
C ALA A 134 6.46 -0.71 1.87
N ILE A 135 5.19 -1.09 2.06
CA ILE A 135 4.72 -1.83 3.26
C ILE A 135 3.96 -3.09 2.80
N PRO A 136 4.64 -4.15 2.36
CA PRO A 136 3.98 -5.41 2.04
C PRO A 136 3.53 -6.14 3.32
N VAL A 137 2.25 -6.53 3.37
CA VAL A 137 1.63 -7.23 4.51
C VAL A 137 1.13 -8.61 4.08
N ALA A 138 1.58 -9.65 4.76
CA ALA A 138 1.17 -11.06 4.54
C ALA A 138 1.22 -11.49 3.06
N GLY A 139 2.18 -10.95 2.29
CA GLY A 139 2.29 -11.13 0.84
C GLY A 139 3.57 -11.83 0.42
N MET A 140 3.46 -12.71 -0.58
CA MET A 140 4.60 -13.43 -1.13
C MET A 140 5.52 -12.48 -1.91
N PRO A 141 6.82 -12.36 -1.56
CA PRO A 141 7.78 -11.64 -2.40
C PRO A 141 7.99 -12.35 -3.74
N GLN A 142 8.37 -11.60 -4.76
CA GLN A 142 8.76 -12.17 -6.05
C GLN A 142 10.08 -12.93 -5.91
N ALA A 143 10.34 -13.92 -6.80
CA ALA A 143 11.52 -14.77 -6.74
C ALA A 143 12.85 -13.99 -6.83
N ASP A 144 12.84 -12.82 -7.46
CA ASP A 144 13.99 -11.94 -7.63
C ASP A 144 14.06 -10.79 -6.61
N SER A 145 13.07 -10.65 -5.72
CA SER A 145 12.99 -9.55 -4.75
C SER A 145 14.26 -9.36 -3.92
N ALA A 146 14.96 -10.45 -3.61
CA ALA A 146 16.23 -10.42 -2.90
C ALA A 146 17.41 -9.84 -3.71
N ARG A 147 17.29 -9.80 -5.05
CA ARG A 147 18.34 -9.36 -5.98
C ARG A 147 18.14 -7.93 -6.48
N ILE A 148 16.92 -7.39 -6.29
CA ILE A 148 16.57 -6.03 -6.69
C ILE A 148 17.44 -5.04 -5.93
N ASP A 149 17.87 -4.00 -6.61
CA ASP A 149 18.56 -2.86 -5.99
C ASP A 149 17.52 -1.90 -5.42
N TRP A 150 17.22 -2.10 -4.13
CA TRP A 150 16.21 -1.31 -3.44
C TRP A 150 16.78 0.02 -2.97
N HIS A 151 16.18 1.11 -3.45
CA HIS A 151 16.53 2.49 -3.09
C HIS A 151 15.51 3.12 -2.13
N ILE A 152 14.37 2.44 -1.89
CA ILE A 152 13.34 2.88 -0.96
C ILE A 152 13.28 1.96 0.27
N PRO A 153 12.98 2.50 1.46
CA PRO A 153 12.83 1.70 2.67
C PRO A 153 11.62 0.78 2.62
N LEU A 154 11.75 -0.39 3.21
CA LEU A 154 10.73 -1.41 3.31
C LEU A 154 10.31 -1.66 4.76
N TYR A 155 9.00 -1.75 5.02
CA TYR A 155 8.45 -2.22 6.28
C TYR A 155 7.58 -3.45 6.03
N VAL A 156 8.11 -4.62 6.30
CA VAL A 156 7.46 -5.90 5.97
C VAL A 156 6.78 -6.49 7.19
N ILE A 157 5.49 -6.82 7.06
CA ILE A 157 4.69 -7.43 8.13
C ILE A 157 4.20 -8.80 7.67
N HIS A 158 4.51 -9.86 8.43
CA HIS A 158 4.07 -11.20 8.09
C HIS A 158 3.89 -12.05 9.36
N SER A 159 2.88 -12.92 9.38
CA SER A 159 2.68 -13.81 10.53
C SER A 159 3.40 -15.13 10.38
N GLN A 160 3.97 -15.64 11.50
CA GLN A 160 4.55 -16.97 11.58
C GLN A 160 3.50 -18.10 11.52
N MET A 161 2.22 -17.76 11.78
CA MET A 161 1.09 -18.69 11.69
C MET A 161 0.24 -18.49 10.43
N ASP A 162 0.79 -17.77 9.44
CA ASP A 162 0.14 -17.64 8.15
C ASP A 162 0.13 -18.99 7.42
N ASN A 163 -1.04 -19.58 7.31
CA ASN A 163 -1.27 -20.89 6.69
C ASN A 163 -1.69 -20.82 5.22
N VAL A 164 -1.78 -19.61 4.66
CA VAL A 164 -2.15 -19.33 3.26
C VAL A 164 -0.94 -18.85 2.46
N VAL A 165 -0.23 -17.88 3.02
CA VAL A 165 1.03 -17.37 2.46
C VAL A 165 2.16 -17.69 3.43
N PRO A 166 2.96 -18.75 3.19
CA PRO A 166 4.03 -19.15 4.10
C PRO A 166 5.05 -18.02 4.32
N ILE A 167 5.46 -17.77 5.57
CA ILE A 167 6.39 -16.70 5.93
C ILE A 167 7.83 -16.96 5.42
N LEU A 168 8.23 -18.23 5.28
CA LEU A 168 9.63 -18.62 4.99
C LEU A 168 10.23 -17.92 3.75
N PRO A 169 9.54 -17.80 2.60
CA PRO A 169 10.08 -17.03 1.47
C PRO A 169 10.36 -15.57 1.82
N THR A 170 9.49 -14.94 2.62
CA THR A 170 9.68 -13.57 3.12
C THR A 170 10.92 -13.47 4.00
N GLU A 171 11.12 -14.39 4.95
CA GLU A 171 12.30 -14.43 5.82
C GLU A 171 13.60 -14.57 5.04
N ILE A 172 13.61 -15.42 3.99
CA ILE A 172 14.78 -15.60 3.11
C ILE A 172 15.11 -14.28 2.40
N VAL A 173 14.13 -13.63 1.80
CA VAL A 173 14.31 -12.35 1.11
C VAL A 173 14.82 -11.29 2.09
N ILE A 174 14.18 -11.14 3.25
CA ILE A 174 14.59 -10.16 4.28
C ILE A 174 16.04 -10.37 4.73
N LYS A 175 16.44 -11.62 4.94
CA LYS A 175 17.82 -11.96 5.32
C LYS A 175 18.84 -11.48 4.27
N GLU A 176 18.55 -11.70 2.99
CA GLU A 176 19.43 -11.26 1.91
C GLU A 176 19.44 -9.73 1.75
N LEU A 177 18.28 -9.06 1.85
CA LEU A 177 18.19 -7.59 1.81
C LEU A 177 19.01 -6.96 2.94
N LYS A 178 18.92 -7.48 4.17
CA LYS A 178 19.72 -7.00 5.31
C LYS A 178 21.22 -7.19 5.10
N LYS A 179 21.66 -8.30 4.53
CA LYS A 179 23.08 -8.51 4.18
C LYS A 179 23.60 -7.49 3.17
N ARG A 180 22.74 -7.03 2.29
CA ARG A 180 23.05 -6.02 1.27
C ARG A 180 22.92 -4.58 1.77
N GLY A 181 22.55 -4.38 3.05
CA GLY A 181 22.38 -3.06 3.65
C GLY A 181 21.12 -2.31 3.23
N VAL A 182 20.13 -3.01 2.63
CA VAL A 182 18.85 -2.40 2.29
C VAL A 182 18.11 -2.01 3.57
N PRO A 183 17.56 -0.77 3.67
CA PRO A 183 16.80 -0.35 4.85
C PRO A 183 15.46 -1.09 4.92
N VAL A 184 15.45 -2.24 5.60
CA VAL A 184 14.28 -3.09 5.78
C VAL A 184 13.99 -3.35 7.26
N LYS A 185 12.77 -2.96 7.69
CA LYS A 185 12.19 -3.37 8.98
C LYS A 185 11.27 -4.56 8.74
N PHE A 186 11.41 -5.61 9.55
CA PHE A 186 10.59 -6.81 9.44
C PHE A 186 9.92 -7.12 10.77
N VAL A 187 8.60 -7.26 10.73
CA VAL A 187 7.76 -7.65 11.85
C VAL A 187 7.20 -9.05 11.59
N ALA A 188 7.76 -10.06 12.26
CA ALA A 188 7.26 -11.42 12.26
C ALA A 188 6.26 -11.59 13.42
N ILE A 189 4.97 -11.57 13.10
CA ILE A 189 3.89 -11.68 14.09
C ILE A 189 3.77 -13.12 14.58
N LYS A 190 3.60 -13.30 15.89
CA LYS A 190 3.31 -14.60 16.48
C LYS A 190 1.79 -14.81 16.63
N GLY A 191 1.27 -15.94 16.17
CA GLY A 191 -0.07 -16.39 16.53
C GLY A 191 -1.22 -15.72 15.78
N LEU A 192 -1.03 -15.09 14.61
CA LEU A 192 -2.08 -14.45 13.85
C LEU A 192 -2.36 -15.22 12.54
N PRO A 193 -3.52 -15.88 12.39
CA PRO A 193 -3.92 -16.53 11.14
C PRO A 193 -4.12 -15.55 9.99
N HIS A 194 -3.95 -16.02 8.75
CA HIS A 194 -4.05 -15.19 7.55
C HIS A 194 -5.35 -14.39 7.44
N TYR A 195 -6.50 -15.02 7.72
CA TYR A 195 -7.82 -14.39 7.53
C TYR A 195 -8.28 -13.50 8.70
N GLU A 196 -7.50 -13.40 9.77
CA GLU A 196 -7.77 -12.45 10.87
C GLU A 196 -7.21 -11.06 10.55
N THR A 197 -7.72 -10.46 9.47
CA THR A 197 -7.18 -9.20 8.91
C THR A 197 -7.19 -8.05 9.92
N GLY A 198 -8.21 -7.96 10.79
CA GLY A 198 -8.26 -6.96 11.85
C GLY A 198 -7.11 -7.05 12.87
N GLY A 199 -6.55 -8.25 13.05
CA GLY A 199 -5.37 -8.46 13.90
C GLY A 199 -4.09 -7.81 13.38
N TYR A 200 -4.02 -7.46 12.09
CA TYR A 200 -2.89 -6.76 11.50
C TYR A 200 -2.94 -5.23 11.71
N ILE A 201 -4.08 -4.67 12.11
CA ILE A 201 -4.25 -3.21 12.34
C ILE A 201 -3.17 -2.63 13.28
N PRO A 202 -2.89 -3.19 14.46
CA PRO A 202 -1.89 -2.64 15.36
C PRO A 202 -0.49 -2.56 14.73
N TYR A 203 -0.11 -3.60 13.99
CA TYR A 203 1.21 -3.69 13.36
C TYR A 203 1.34 -2.74 12.16
N LEU A 204 0.27 -2.58 11.38
CA LEU A 204 0.24 -1.62 10.29
C LEU A 204 0.24 -0.18 10.84
N ARG A 205 -0.43 0.09 11.97
CA ARG A 205 -0.43 1.41 12.63
C ARG A 205 0.97 1.83 13.09
N GLU A 206 1.83 0.90 13.50
CA GLU A 206 3.21 1.22 13.85
C GLU A 206 3.99 1.86 12.68
N THR A 207 3.55 1.66 11.45
CA THR A 207 4.17 2.26 10.27
C THR A 207 3.94 3.77 10.19
N VAL A 208 2.94 4.33 10.84
CA VAL A 208 2.70 5.79 10.90
C VAL A 208 3.94 6.48 11.44
N ARG A 209 4.37 6.13 12.64
CA ARG A 209 5.57 6.71 13.25
C ARG A 209 6.85 6.43 12.44
N TRP A 210 6.93 5.26 11.80
CA TRP A 210 8.07 4.93 10.96
C TRP A 210 8.13 5.81 9.71
N LEU A 211 7.00 6.11 9.07
CA LEU A 211 6.90 7.02 7.94
C LEU A 211 7.23 8.46 8.33
N ASP A 212 6.71 8.94 9.47
CA ASP A 212 7.03 10.28 9.98
C ASP A 212 8.55 10.46 10.15
N ASN A 213 9.23 9.47 10.76
CA ASN A 213 10.69 9.52 10.91
C ASN A 213 11.45 9.56 9.56
N ILE A 214 10.95 8.85 8.53
CA ILE A 214 11.54 8.89 7.18
C ILE A 214 11.39 10.28 6.57
N TRP A 215 10.20 10.86 6.67
CA TRP A 215 9.89 12.16 6.07
C TRP A 215 10.63 13.30 6.77
N GLU A 216 10.76 13.26 8.10
CA GLU A 216 11.56 14.23 8.87
C GLU A 216 13.04 14.19 8.49
N SER A 217 13.59 12.98 8.26
CA SER A 217 15.01 12.82 7.88
C SER A 217 15.31 13.20 6.43
N SER A 218 14.29 13.40 5.60
CA SER A 218 14.41 13.76 4.17
C SER A 218 14.13 15.24 3.89
N SER A 219 13.71 15.99 4.92
CA SER A 219 13.44 17.44 4.89
C SER A 219 14.70 18.22 5.23
#